data_977a40734c7bdaa9c81ffb9cf8656ce7
#
_entry.id   977a40734c7bdaa9c81ffb9cf8656ce7
#
_cell.length_a   1.000
_cell.length_b   1.000
_cell.length_c   1.000
_cell.angle_alpha   90.00
_cell.angle_beta   90.00
_cell.angle_gamma   90.00
#
_symmetry.space_group_name_H-M   'P 1'
#
loop_
_entity.id
_entity.type
_entity.pdbx_description
1 polymer ?
#
loop_
_entity_poly.entity_id
_entity_poly.type
_entity_poly.pdbx_seq_one_letter_code
_entity_poly.pdbx_strand_id
1 'polypeptide(L)'
;MAGVSDVPFRQQCLIHGASLAVGEMVSANPTTRDTRKSLWRTTSQSSGLQIIQIVGHDPAEMARAAAFNQSLGADIIDINMGCPAKKVCKKAAGSALLADEETVSKILTAVTRAVSVPVTLKIRTGTSPSNRNAVRIARIAEDSGIQALTIHGRTRECAFKGAVEYDTIAEVAQATKLPIIANGDITCPKSAMKVLNYTGANGVMIGRAAQGKPWLLGHIRHFWQTGIELLEPSLQQQLVSAIEHITEIHQFYGAFMGPRFARKHVGWYFESMQLDRIFRSQFNALQTANEQLDFLNELSLSLKAKVA
;
A
#
# COMPACT_ATOMS: atom_id res chain seq x y z
N MET A 1 0.32 -1.40 2.88
CA MET A 1 1.23 -2.51 3.32
C MET A 1 1.54 -2.32 4.80
N ALA A 2 1.11 -3.27 5.66
CA ALA A 2 1.34 -3.16 7.11
C ALA A 2 2.84 -3.10 7.45
N GLY A 3 3.22 -2.14 8.27
CA GLY A 3 4.61 -1.85 8.62
C GLY A 3 5.42 -1.14 7.54
N VAL A 4 4.81 -0.68 6.46
CA VAL A 4 5.48 0.00 5.33
C VAL A 4 4.78 1.29 4.94
N SER A 5 3.48 1.25 4.64
CA SER A 5 2.73 2.40 4.13
C SER A 5 2.21 3.30 5.26
N ASP A 6 3.12 3.72 6.14
CA ASP A 6 2.89 4.77 7.14
C ASP A 6 2.73 6.15 6.46
N VAL A 7 2.43 7.18 7.25
CA VAL A 7 2.20 8.53 6.71
C VAL A 7 3.42 9.05 5.94
N PRO A 8 4.66 9.01 6.48
CA PRO A 8 5.83 9.49 5.73
C PRO A 8 6.04 8.76 4.41
N PHE A 9 5.92 7.44 4.38
CA PHE A 9 6.07 6.67 3.14
C PHE A 9 5.01 7.03 2.09
N ARG A 10 3.73 7.17 2.50
CA ARG A 10 2.67 7.58 1.58
C ARG A 10 2.89 8.99 1.04
N GLN A 11 3.35 9.90 1.90
CA GLN A 11 3.67 11.27 1.54
C GLN A 11 4.75 11.30 0.45
N GLN A 12 5.84 10.54 0.63
CA GLN A 12 6.88 10.42 -0.38
C GLN A 12 6.35 9.82 -1.70
N CYS A 13 5.49 8.81 -1.63
CA CYS A 13 4.86 8.27 -2.84
C CYS A 13 4.02 9.31 -3.58
N LEU A 14 3.27 10.15 -2.88
CA LEU A 14 2.44 11.22 -3.46
C LEU A 14 3.29 12.34 -4.07
N ILE A 15 4.33 12.80 -3.38
CA ILE A 15 5.29 13.79 -3.87
C ILE A 15 5.93 13.31 -5.19
N HIS A 16 6.27 12.03 -5.25
CA HIS A 16 6.85 11.39 -6.43
C HIS A 16 5.83 10.92 -7.47
N GLY A 17 4.57 11.36 -7.41
CA GLY A 17 3.61 11.23 -8.51
C GLY A 17 2.60 10.09 -8.39
N ALA A 18 2.47 9.42 -7.23
CA ALA A 18 1.32 8.56 -6.99
C ALA A 18 0.02 9.38 -7.04
N SER A 19 -1.01 8.85 -7.68
CA SER A 19 -2.33 9.51 -7.68
C SER A 19 -3.05 9.34 -6.35
N LEU A 20 -2.90 8.18 -5.73
CA LEU A 20 -3.53 7.79 -4.46
C LEU A 20 -2.56 6.95 -3.62
N ALA A 21 -2.66 7.04 -2.31
CA ALA A 21 -1.88 6.22 -1.38
C ALA A 21 -2.74 5.69 -0.23
N VAL A 22 -2.90 4.37 -0.17
CA VAL A 22 -3.74 3.69 0.84
C VAL A 22 -2.96 3.47 2.13
N GLY A 23 -3.56 3.83 3.26
CA GLY A 23 -3.00 3.66 4.59
C GLY A 23 -2.78 2.19 4.99
N GLU A 24 -2.06 2.01 6.09
CA GLU A 24 -1.97 0.70 6.74
C GLU A 24 -3.34 0.28 7.28
N MET A 25 -3.64 -1.03 7.23
CA MET A 25 -4.90 -1.53 7.76
C MET A 25 -5.03 -1.29 9.27
N VAL A 26 -6.20 -0.80 9.68
CA VAL A 26 -6.61 -0.68 11.09
C VAL A 26 -7.70 -1.69 11.41
N SER A 27 -7.69 -2.21 12.64
CA SER A 27 -8.69 -3.18 13.08
C SER A 27 -10.04 -2.49 13.28
N ALA A 28 -11.11 -3.14 12.82
CA ALA A 28 -12.47 -2.71 13.14
C ALA A 28 -12.85 -2.97 14.60
N ASN A 29 -12.13 -3.87 15.30
CA ASN A 29 -12.40 -4.20 16.70
C ASN A 29 -12.11 -2.99 17.61
N PRO A 30 -13.09 -2.50 18.39
CA PRO A 30 -12.96 -1.31 19.24
C PRO A 30 -11.83 -1.42 20.26
N THR A 31 -11.56 -2.61 20.81
CA THR A 31 -10.53 -2.81 21.85
C THR A 31 -9.09 -2.61 21.36
N THR A 32 -8.88 -2.63 20.03
CA THR A 32 -7.55 -2.45 19.41
C THR A 32 -7.44 -1.17 18.61
N ARG A 33 -8.55 -0.46 18.42
CA ARG A 33 -8.62 0.77 17.62
C ARG A 33 -7.88 1.94 18.27
N ASP A 34 -8.01 2.12 19.58
CA ASP A 34 -7.54 3.29 20.30
C ASP A 34 -6.09 3.15 20.79
N THR A 35 -5.35 2.18 20.27
CA THR A 35 -3.92 2.06 20.58
C THR A 35 -3.11 3.13 19.86
N ARG A 36 -2.00 3.62 20.48
CA ARG A 36 -1.07 4.58 19.88
C ARG A 36 -0.67 4.20 18.45
N LYS A 37 -0.48 2.90 18.21
CA LYS A 37 -0.14 2.37 16.87
C LYS A 37 -1.29 2.51 15.87
N SER A 38 -2.53 2.34 16.30
CA SER A 38 -3.71 2.55 15.46
C SER A 38 -3.90 4.03 15.16
N LEU A 39 -3.72 4.90 16.14
CA LEU A 39 -3.78 6.36 15.95
C LEU A 39 -2.78 6.85 14.91
N TRP A 40 -1.52 6.39 14.95
CA TRP A 40 -0.54 6.73 13.90
C TRP A 40 -0.99 6.34 12.48
N ARG A 41 -1.78 5.26 12.33
CA ARG A 41 -2.27 4.80 11.02
C ARG A 41 -3.44 5.63 10.48
N THR A 42 -4.20 6.25 11.39
CA THR A 42 -5.35 7.10 11.06
C THR A 42 -5.01 8.58 11.07
N THR A 43 -3.77 8.95 11.45
CA THR A 43 -3.31 10.34 11.39
C THR A 43 -3.39 10.86 9.96
N SER A 44 -3.90 12.08 9.82
CA SER A 44 -4.00 12.79 8.56
C SER A 44 -2.62 13.00 7.94
N GLN A 45 -2.55 12.88 6.63
CA GLN A 45 -1.35 13.24 5.86
C GLN A 45 -1.43 14.70 5.40
N SER A 46 -0.27 15.29 5.09
CA SER A 46 -0.19 16.70 4.72
C SER A 46 -0.71 17.00 3.30
N SER A 47 -0.78 16.01 2.42
CA SER A 47 -1.28 16.16 1.06
C SER A 47 -2.00 14.91 0.57
N GLY A 48 -2.88 15.08 -0.41
CA GLY A 48 -3.68 14.02 -1.04
C GLY A 48 -4.85 13.55 -0.19
N LEU A 49 -5.67 12.66 -0.76
CA LEU A 49 -6.83 12.08 -0.10
C LEU A 49 -6.42 11.14 1.03
N GLN A 50 -7.13 11.25 2.15
CA GLN A 50 -6.94 10.35 3.30
C GLN A 50 -7.73 9.06 3.10
N ILE A 51 -7.04 8.00 2.66
CA ILE A 51 -7.63 6.68 2.44
C ILE A 51 -7.31 5.79 3.62
N ILE A 52 -8.33 5.45 4.42
CA ILE A 52 -8.19 4.59 5.60
C ILE A 52 -8.65 3.18 5.25
N GLN A 53 -7.73 2.22 5.41
CA GLN A 53 -8.06 0.81 5.19
C GLN A 53 -8.46 0.13 6.50
N ILE A 54 -9.67 -0.44 6.55
CA ILE A 54 -10.20 -1.18 7.70
C ILE A 54 -10.18 -2.69 7.45
N VAL A 55 -10.02 -3.48 8.54
CA VAL A 55 -10.03 -4.95 8.51
C VAL A 55 -10.79 -5.51 9.70
N GLY A 56 -11.70 -6.42 9.45
CA GLY A 56 -12.53 -7.10 10.45
C GLY A 56 -13.33 -8.23 9.79
N HIS A 57 -14.25 -8.83 10.53
CA HIS A 57 -15.11 -9.93 10.07
C HIS A 57 -16.57 -9.74 10.46
N ASP A 58 -16.85 -8.90 11.44
CA ASP A 58 -18.21 -8.61 11.89
C ASP A 58 -18.76 -7.38 11.14
N PRO A 59 -19.92 -7.50 10.46
CA PRO A 59 -20.49 -6.40 9.69
C PRO A 59 -20.77 -5.13 10.51
N ALA A 60 -21.28 -5.28 11.75
CA ALA A 60 -21.60 -4.14 12.60
C ALA A 60 -20.34 -3.44 13.13
N GLU A 61 -19.29 -4.20 13.50
CA GLU A 61 -17.98 -3.61 13.86
C GLU A 61 -17.35 -2.87 12.67
N MET A 62 -17.41 -3.46 11.47
CA MET A 62 -16.88 -2.84 10.25
C MET A 62 -17.62 -1.54 9.91
N ALA A 63 -18.94 -1.52 10.01
CA ALA A 63 -19.75 -0.32 9.80
C ALA A 63 -19.40 0.79 10.82
N ARG A 64 -19.32 0.45 12.11
CA ARG A 64 -18.89 1.40 13.16
C ARG A 64 -17.47 1.92 12.94
N ALA A 65 -16.55 1.06 12.53
CA ALA A 65 -15.18 1.47 12.23
C ALA A 65 -15.12 2.41 11.02
N ALA A 66 -15.90 2.17 9.98
CA ALA A 66 -16.00 3.04 8.83
C ALA A 66 -16.53 4.43 9.21
N ALA A 67 -17.67 4.50 9.91
CA ALA A 67 -18.26 5.76 10.37
C ALA A 67 -17.32 6.55 11.30
N PHE A 68 -16.61 5.84 12.20
CA PHE A 68 -15.61 6.47 13.07
C PHE A 68 -14.45 7.06 12.27
N ASN A 69 -13.88 6.34 11.28
CA ASN A 69 -12.79 6.88 10.49
C ASN A 69 -13.25 8.03 9.57
N GLN A 70 -14.48 7.99 9.06
CA GLN A 70 -15.06 9.14 8.36
C GLN A 70 -15.16 10.36 9.28
N SER A 71 -15.57 10.21 10.55
CA SER A 71 -15.63 11.34 11.50
C SER A 71 -14.25 11.92 11.84
N LEU A 72 -13.17 11.15 11.61
CA LEU A 72 -11.78 11.60 11.73
C LEU A 72 -11.23 12.21 10.43
N GLY A 73 -12.07 12.40 9.40
CA GLY A 73 -11.69 13.05 8.15
C GLY A 73 -11.17 12.07 7.06
N ALA A 74 -11.54 10.79 7.10
CA ALA A 74 -11.27 9.92 5.98
C ALA A 74 -12.08 10.34 4.75
N ASP A 75 -11.40 10.55 3.62
CA ASP A 75 -12.01 10.85 2.32
C ASP A 75 -12.52 9.59 1.61
N ILE A 76 -11.86 8.45 1.87
CA ILE A 76 -12.21 7.14 1.31
C ILE A 76 -12.02 6.08 2.40
N ILE A 77 -12.98 5.17 2.51
CA ILE A 77 -12.84 3.95 3.32
C ILE A 77 -12.49 2.78 2.39
N ASP A 78 -11.36 2.11 2.63
CA ASP A 78 -10.97 0.90 1.91
C ASP A 78 -11.13 -0.34 2.79
N ILE A 79 -11.77 -1.39 2.27
CA ILE A 79 -11.99 -2.63 3.00
C ILE A 79 -10.94 -3.66 2.62
N ASN A 80 -10.22 -4.21 3.62
CA ASN A 80 -9.23 -5.25 3.39
C ASN A 80 -9.82 -6.66 3.46
N MET A 81 -9.95 -7.31 2.30
CA MET A 81 -10.23 -8.75 2.18
C MET A 81 -9.12 -9.49 1.41
N GLY A 82 -7.87 -8.97 1.51
CA GLY A 82 -6.72 -9.53 0.79
C GLY A 82 -5.53 -9.95 1.68
N CYS A 83 -5.51 -9.58 2.97
CA CYS A 83 -4.39 -9.89 3.87
C CYS A 83 -4.33 -11.40 4.18
N PRO A 84 -3.21 -12.12 3.85
CA PRO A 84 -3.08 -13.56 4.12
C PRO A 84 -2.40 -13.85 5.47
N ALA A 85 -2.12 -12.84 6.29
CA ALA A 85 -1.41 -13.00 7.55
C ALA A 85 -2.18 -13.92 8.51
N LYS A 86 -1.50 -14.94 9.06
CA LYS A 86 -2.11 -15.94 9.97
C LYS A 86 -2.89 -15.30 11.11
N LYS A 87 -2.39 -14.22 11.71
CA LYS A 87 -3.05 -13.50 12.81
C LYS A 87 -4.39 -12.88 12.38
N VAL A 88 -4.51 -12.43 11.13
CA VAL A 88 -5.73 -11.85 10.56
C VAL A 88 -6.70 -12.96 10.17
N CYS A 89 -6.22 -13.96 9.43
CA CYS A 89 -7.05 -15.09 8.97
C CYS A 89 -7.58 -15.94 10.11
N LYS A 90 -6.87 -16.11 11.23
CA LYS A 90 -7.38 -16.80 12.44
C LYS A 90 -8.60 -16.11 13.06
N LYS A 91 -8.82 -14.83 12.77
CA LYS A 91 -10.00 -14.05 13.17
C LYS A 91 -11.08 -14.01 12.08
N ALA A 92 -11.05 -14.95 11.12
CA ALA A 92 -11.92 -14.99 9.95
C ALA A 92 -11.95 -13.67 9.14
N ALA A 93 -10.88 -12.83 9.20
CA ALA A 93 -10.77 -11.53 8.54
C ALA A 93 -9.77 -11.57 7.38
N GLY A 94 -9.69 -10.48 6.61
CA GLY A 94 -8.79 -10.37 5.47
C GLY A 94 -9.15 -11.38 4.38
N SER A 95 -8.16 -12.08 3.81
CA SER A 95 -8.39 -13.03 2.72
C SER A 95 -9.14 -14.32 3.12
N ALA A 96 -9.35 -14.55 4.41
CA ALA A 96 -10.18 -15.66 4.88
C ALA A 96 -11.66 -15.44 4.54
N LEU A 97 -12.11 -14.18 4.49
CA LEU A 97 -13.50 -13.82 4.14
C LEU A 97 -13.90 -14.28 2.73
N LEU A 98 -12.95 -14.45 1.80
CA LEU A 98 -13.26 -14.91 0.45
C LEU A 98 -13.86 -16.34 0.40
N ALA A 99 -13.82 -17.08 1.49
CA ALA A 99 -14.47 -18.38 1.62
C ALA A 99 -15.97 -18.29 1.96
N ASP A 100 -16.45 -17.12 2.39
CA ASP A 100 -17.81 -16.87 2.88
C ASP A 100 -18.39 -15.64 2.18
N GLU A 101 -18.97 -15.87 0.99
CA GLU A 101 -19.52 -14.84 0.13
C GLU A 101 -20.75 -14.14 0.77
N GLU A 102 -21.50 -14.82 1.64
CA GLU A 102 -22.62 -14.24 2.37
C GLU A 102 -22.12 -13.21 3.39
N THR A 103 -21.10 -13.54 4.18
CA THR A 103 -20.48 -12.60 5.11
C THR A 103 -19.82 -11.42 4.38
N VAL A 104 -19.19 -11.65 3.22
CA VAL A 104 -18.68 -10.57 2.36
C VAL A 104 -19.81 -9.61 2.01
N SER A 105 -20.94 -10.09 1.49
CA SER A 105 -22.09 -9.24 1.12
C SER A 105 -22.59 -8.42 2.31
N LYS A 106 -22.75 -9.06 3.49
CA LYS A 106 -23.20 -8.40 4.72
C LYS A 106 -22.24 -7.27 5.16
N ILE A 107 -20.93 -7.52 5.11
CA ILE A 107 -19.92 -6.52 5.46
C ILE A 107 -19.96 -5.35 4.49
N LEU A 108 -19.93 -5.61 3.18
CA LEU A 108 -19.90 -4.56 2.17
C LEU A 108 -21.14 -3.67 2.27
N THR A 109 -22.33 -4.28 2.34
CA THR A 109 -23.60 -3.56 2.49
C THR A 109 -23.65 -2.75 3.80
N ALA A 110 -23.18 -3.31 4.92
CA ALA A 110 -23.18 -2.59 6.19
C ALA A 110 -22.24 -1.38 6.17
N VAL A 111 -21.06 -1.51 5.57
CA VAL A 111 -20.08 -0.41 5.48
C VAL A 111 -20.55 0.68 4.53
N THR A 112 -21.03 0.34 3.34
CA THR A 112 -21.48 1.33 2.35
C THR A 112 -22.68 2.13 2.84
N ARG A 113 -23.58 1.54 3.63
CA ARG A 113 -24.72 2.24 4.26
C ARG A 113 -24.32 3.12 5.45
N ALA A 114 -23.19 2.86 6.08
CA ALA A 114 -22.76 3.55 7.30
C ALA A 114 -22.01 4.86 7.04
N VAL A 115 -21.57 5.11 5.81
CA VAL A 115 -20.74 6.28 5.44
C VAL A 115 -21.26 6.97 4.20
N SER A 116 -20.94 8.25 4.06
CA SER A 116 -21.24 9.05 2.86
C SER A 116 -20.04 9.20 1.91
N VAL A 117 -18.84 8.86 2.38
CA VAL A 117 -17.62 8.85 1.56
C VAL A 117 -17.53 7.59 0.70
N PRO A 118 -16.79 7.63 -0.42
CA PRO A 118 -16.56 6.45 -1.24
C PRO A 118 -16.01 5.26 -0.45
N VAL A 119 -16.51 4.06 -0.76
CA VAL A 119 -16.00 2.80 -0.20
C VAL A 119 -15.34 1.98 -1.31
N THR A 120 -14.10 1.55 -1.09
CA THR A 120 -13.36 0.67 -1.99
C THR A 120 -13.06 -0.68 -1.34
N LEU A 121 -12.73 -1.68 -2.14
CA LEU A 121 -12.46 -3.03 -1.68
C LEU A 121 -11.13 -3.53 -2.23
N LYS A 122 -10.32 -4.18 -1.38
CA LYS A 122 -9.10 -4.87 -1.81
C LYS A 122 -9.16 -6.37 -1.50
N ILE A 123 -9.06 -7.20 -2.55
CA ILE A 123 -9.15 -8.66 -2.49
C ILE A 123 -7.91 -9.37 -3.07
N ARG A 124 -7.95 -10.68 -3.03
CA ARG A 124 -7.14 -11.63 -3.81
C ARG A 124 -8.02 -12.35 -4.83
N THR A 125 -7.41 -13.14 -5.74
CA THR A 125 -8.16 -13.88 -6.77
C THR A 125 -9.04 -15.01 -6.19
N GLY A 126 -8.79 -15.39 -4.96
CA GLY A 126 -9.58 -16.42 -4.25
C GLY A 126 -8.84 -17.00 -3.05
N THR A 127 -9.34 -18.10 -2.53
CA THR A 127 -8.76 -18.80 -1.36
C THR A 127 -7.61 -19.73 -1.75
N SER A 128 -7.72 -20.43 -2.88
CA SER A 128 -6.73 -21.36 -3.42
C SER A 128 -6.70 -21.31 -4.94
N PRO A 129 -5.68 -21.88 -5.62
CA PRO A 129 -5.64 -21.98 -7.07
C PRO A 129 -6.84 -22.70 -7.70
N SER A 130 -7.44 -23.66 -6.97
CA SER A 130 -8.66 -24.37 -7.38
C SER A 130 -9.96 -23.65 -7.01
N ASN A 131 -9.88 -22.59 -6.23
CA ASN A 131 -11.06 -21.80 -5.82
C ASN A 131 -10.78 -20.30 -5.96
N ARG A 132 -10.83 -19.83 -7.21
CA ARG A 132 -10.74 -18.42 -7.59
C ARG A 132 -12.15 -17.86 -7.77
N ASN A 133 -12.63 -17.14 -6.79
CA ASN A 133 -14.00 -16.62 -6.78
C ASN A 133 -14.08 -15.08 -6.92
N ALA A 134 -13.00 -14.44 -7.35
CA ALA A 134 -12.96 -12.98 -7.44
C ALA A 134 -14.06 -12.39 -8.33
N VAL A 135 -14.50 -13.08 -9.41
CA VAL A 135 -15.61 -12.63 -10.26
C VAL A 135 -16.92 -12.55 -9.47
N ARG A 136 -17.22 -13.56 -8.65
CA ARG A 136 -18.43 -13.53 -7.78
C ARG A 136 -18.34 -12.43 -6.74
N ILE A 137 -17.18 -12.31 -6.08
CA ILE A 137 -16.95 -11.24 -5.10
C ILE A 137 -17.07 -9.85 -5.75
N ALA A 138 -16.62 -9.67 -6.98
CA ALA A 138 -16.75 -8.40 -7.71
C ALA A 138 -18.20 -8.02 -7.98
N ARG A 139 -19.05 -8.97 -8.35
CA ARG A 139 -20.49 -8.73 -8.52
C ARG A 139 -21.15 -8.38 -7.19
N ILE A 140 -20.84 -9.10 -6.12
CA ILE A 140 -21.33 -8.77 -4.77
C ILE A 140 -20.88 -7.36 -4.36
N ALA A 141 -19.64 -6.97 -4.69
CA ALA A 141 -19.12 -5.64 -4.40
C ALA A 141 -19.87 -4.55 -5.19
N GLU A 142 -20.12 -4.77 -6.48
CA GLU A 142 -20.90 -3.86 -7.33
C GLU A 142 -22.32 -3.67 -6.77
N ASP A 143 -23.03 -4.77 -6.48
CA ASP A 143 -24.39 -4.76 -5.91
C ASP A 143 -24.45 -4.11 -4.52
N SER A 144 -23.36 -4.18 -3.76
CA SER A 144 -23.25 -3.56 -2.43
C SER A 144 -22.86 -2.07 -2.45
N GLY A 145 -22.60 -1.47 -3.64
CA GLY A 145 -22.27 -0.05 -3.77
C GLY A 145 -20.79 0.29 -3.58
N ILE A 146 -19.88 -0.69 -3.72
CA ILE A 146 -18.43 -0.44 -3.78
C ILE A 146 -18.11 0.38 -5.02
N GLN A 147 -17.17 1.32 -4.91
CA GLN A 147 -16.85 2.25 -6.01
C GLN A 147 -15.54 1.94 -6.76
N ALA A 148 -14.67 1.10 -6.22
CA ALA A 148 -13.51 0.56 -6.93
C ALA A 148 -13.04 -0.73 -6.28
N LEU A 149 -12.45 -1.63 -7.08
CA LEU A 149 -11.98 -2.93 -6.63
C LEU A 149 -10.51 -3.11 -6.99
N THR A 150 -9.66 -3.33 -5.98
CA THR A 150 -8.25 -3.70 -6.19
C THR A 150 -8.06 -5.21 -6.02
N ILE A 151 -7.43 -5.85 -7.00
CA ILE A 151 -7.23 -7.31 -7.00
C ILE A 151 -5.74 -7.65 -7.04
N HIS A 152 -5.26 -8.38 -6.03
CA HIS A 152 -3.93 -8.97 -6.07
C HIS A 152 -3.98 -10.31 -6.81
N GLY A 153 -3.22 -10.45 -7.89
CA GLY A 153 -3.16 -11.63 -8.76
C GLY A 153 -2.54 -12.88 -8.11
N ARG A 154 -2.85 -13.14 -6.85
CA ARG A 154 -2.51 -14.35 -6.09
C ARG A 154 -3.64 -14.72 -5.17
N THR A 155 -3.82 -16.03 -4.94
CA THR A 155 -4.79 -16.52 -3.94
C THR A 155 -4.25 -16.36 -2.51
N ARG A 156 -5.12 -16.58 -1.51
CA ARG A 156 -4.71 -16.59 -0.10
C ARG A 156 -3.61 -17.63 0.16
N GLU A 157 -3.77 -18.83 -0.39
CA GLU A 157 -2.83 -19.94 -0.20
C GLU A 157 -1.45 -19.64 -0.76
N CYS A 158 -1.37 -19.02 -1.94
CA CYS A 158 -0.11 -18.62 -2.56
C CYS A 158 0.64 -17.58 -1.71
N ALA A 159 -0.05 -16.80 -0.89
CA ALA A 159 0.51 -15.72 -0.10
C ALA A 159 1.34 -14.72 -0.96
N PHE A 160 2.67 -14.86 -0.95
CA PHE A 160 3.60 -14.05 -1.77
C PHE A 160 4.53 -14.93 -2.62
N LYS A 161 4.23 -16.24 -2.72
CA LYS A 161 5.02 -17.23 -3.47
C LYS A 161 4.40 -17.50 -4.83
N GLY A 162 5.21 -18.04 -5.74
CA GLY A 162 4.79 -18.34 -7.11
C GLY A 162 4.58 -17.09 -7.98
N ALA A 163 4.25 -17.30 -9.23
CA ALA A 163 3.94 -16.24 -10.18
C ALA A 163 2.60 -15.55 -9.86
N VAL A 164 2.50 -14.28 -10.19
CA VAL A 164 1.21 -13.56 -10.25
C VAL A 164 0.48 -14.02 -11.50
N GLU A 165 -0.81 -14.28 -11.37
CA GLU A 165 -1.68 -14.50 -12.51
C GLU A 165 -2.61 -13.30 -12.69
N TYR A 166 -2.85 -12.94 -13.93
CA TYR A 166 -3.66 -11.79 -14.28
C TYR A 166 -4.96 -12.16 -14.99
N ASP A 167 -5.16 -13.45 -15.31
CA ASP A 167 -6.35 -13.96 -16.02
C ASP A 167 -7.62 -13.66 -15.22
N THR A 168 -7.64 -13.98 -13.93
CA THR A 168 -8.78 -13.68 -13.05
C THR A 168 -9.04 -12.17 -12.95
N ILE A 169 -8.00 -11.32 -13.03
CA ILE A 169 -8.19 -9.86 -13.03
C ILE A 169 -8.86 -9.41 -14.33
N ALA A 170 -8.45 -9.97 -15.49
CA ALA A 170 -9.07 -9.72 -16.77
C ALA A 170 -10.54 -10.17 -16.82
N GLU A 171 -10.83 -11.36 -16.27
CA GLU A 171 -12.20 -11.87 -16.15
C GLU A 171 -13.09 -10.94 -15.32
N VAL A 172 -12.57 -10.43 -14.19
CA VAL A 172 -13.30 -9.48 -13.35
C VAL A 172 -13.52 -8.16 -14.07
N ALA A 173 -12.53 -7.63 -14.77
CA ALA A 173 -12.66 -6.39 -15.54
C ALA A 173 -13.73 -6.48 -16.64
N GLN A 174 -13.96 -7.66 -17.20
CA GLN A 174 -15.03 -7.91 -18.17
C GLN A 174 -16.40 -8.15 -17.52
N ALA A 175 -16.44 -8.65 -16.28
CA ALA A 175 -17.65 -9.11 -15.60
C ALA A 175 -18.37 -8.03 -14.77
N THR A 176 -17.77 -6.86 -14.54
CA THR A 176 -18.32 -5.78 -13.71
C THR A 176 -18.04 -4.40 -14.32
N LYS A 177 -18.83 -3.41 -13.93
CA LYS A 177 -18.61 -1.98 -14.30
C LYS A 177 -17.72 -1.25 -13.30
N LEU A 178 -17.29 -1.90 -12.23
CA LEU A 178 -16.41 -1.28 -11.24
C LEU A 178 -15.06 -0.92 -11.86
N PRO A 179 -14.49 0.23 -11.52
CA PRO A 179 -13.07 0.49 -11.77
C PRO A 179 -12.19 -0.57 -11.12
N ILE A 180 -11.41 -1.29 -11.93
CA ILE A 180 -10.53 -2.37 -11.48
C ILE A 180 -9.09 -1.86 -11.40
N ILE A 181 -8.43 -2.12 -10.27
CA ILE A 181 -7.03 -1.80 -10.04
C ILE A 181 -6.23 -3.10 -9.92
N ALA A 182 -5.36 -3.36 -10.89
CA ALA A 182 -4.53 -4.56 -10.91
C ALA A 182 -3.34 -4.42 -9.95
N ASN A 183 -3.04 -5.47 -9.17
CA ASN A 183 -1.94 -5.50 -8.22
C ASN A 183 -1.18 -6.83 -8.28
N GLY A 184 0.13 -6.78 -8.10
CA GLY A 184 1.00 -7.94 -7.98
C GLY A 184 2.23 -7.83 -8.90
N ASP A 185 3.42 -7.89 -8.32
CA ASP A 185 4.74 -7.94 -8.97
C ASP A 185 4.97 -6.94 -10.13
N ILE A 186 4.33 -5.78 -10.08
CA ILE A 186 4.55 -4.67 -11.00
C ILE A 186 5.76 -3.88 -10.50
N THR A 187 6.85 -3.86 -11.27
CA THR A 187 8.16 -3.37 -10.81
C THR A 187 8.78 -2.30 -11.70
N CYS A 188 8.19 -2.01 -12.87
CA CYS A 188 8.66 -0.98 -13.80
C CYS A 188 7.53 -0.47 -14.69
N PRO A 189 7.70 0.65 -15.41
CA PRO A 189 6.70 1.19 -16.33
C PRO A 189 6.21 0.19 -17.37
N LYS A 190 7.11 -0.54 -18.02
CA LYS A 190 6.74 -1.55 -19.02
C LYS A 190 5.88 -2.68 -18.44
N SER A 191 6.21 -3.15 -17.23
CA SER A 191 5.40 -4.18 -16.57
C SER A 191 4.00 -3.66 -16.22
N ALA A 192 3.87 -2.39 -15.81
CA ALA A 192 2.58 -1.77 -15.55
C ALA A 192 1.72 -1.70 -16.82
N MET A 193 2.27 -1.26 -17.94
CA MET A 193 1.56 -1.21 -19.23
C MET A 193 1.16 -2.60 -19.73
N LYS A 194 2.06 -3.58 -19.58
CA LYS A 194 1.75 -4.98 -19.95
C LYS A 194 0.53 -5.49 -19.15
N VAL A 195 0.49 -5.20 -17.85
CA VAL A 195 -0.62 -5.61 -17.00
C VAL A 195 -1.91 -4.88 -17.37
N LEU A 196 -1.87 -3.56 -17.58
CA LEU A 196 -3.03 -2.77 -17.98
C LEU A 196 -3.61 -3.27 -19.30
N ASN A 197 -2.77 -3.45 -20.33
CA ASN A 197 -3.21 -3.91 -21.64
C ASN A 197 -3.77 -5.35 -21.62
N TYR A 198 -3.18 -6.22 -20.79
CA TYR A 198 -3.62 -7.60 -20.67
C TYR A 198 -4.95 -7.73 -19.91
N THR A 199 -5.10 -6.99 -18.83
CA THR A 199 -6.25 -7.13 -17.91
C THR A 199 -7.43 -6.25 -18.26
N GLY A 200 -7.22 -5.16 -19.00
CA GLY A 200 -8.23 -4.12 -19.20
C GLY A 200 -8.52 -3.33 -17.91
N ALA A 201 -7.67 -3.44 -16.89
CA ALA A 201 -7.84 -2.71 -15.63
C ALA A 201 -7.67 -1.19 -15.82
N ASN A 202 -8.37 -0.41 -15.00
CA ASN A 202 -8.38 1.05 -15.03
C ASN A 202 -7.16 1.69 -14.35
N GLY A 203 -6.35 0.88 -13.64
CA GLY A 203 -5.16 1.33 -12.96
C GLY A 203 -4.33 0.20 -12.39
N VAL A 204 -3.18 0.55 -11.83
CA VAL A 204 -2.30 -0.39 -11.13
C VAL A 204 -2.01 0.06 -9.71
N MET A 205 -1.91 -0.89 -8.77
CA MET A 205 -1.44 -0.62 -7.42
C MET A 205 -0.04 -1.21 -7.24
N ILE A 206 0.91 -0.36 -6.88
CA ILE A 206 2.29 -0.76 -6.63
C ILE A 206 2.47 -1.06 -5.14
N GLY A 207 3.11 -2.18 -4.83
CA GLY A 207 3.45 -2.58 -3.48
C GLY A 207 4.95 -2.47 -3.20
N ARG A 208 5.59 -3.62 -3.04
CA ARG A 208 7.01 -3.75 -2.65
C ARG A 208 7.98 -2.98 -3.53
N ALA A 209 7.70 -2.85 -4.81
CA ALA A 209 8.58 -2.15 -5.75
C ALA A 209 8.73 -0.63 -5.47
N ALA A 210 7.83 -0.03 -4.69
CA ALA A 210 7.95 1.36 -4.26
C ALA A 210 8.89 1.54 -3.04
N GLN A 211 9.29 0.45 -2.38
CA GLN A 211 10.21 0.51 -1.24
C GLN A 211 11.59 0.95 -1.70
N GLY A 212 12.08 2.08 -1.19
CA GLY A 212 13.34 2.69 -1.62
C GLY A 212 13.32 3.28 -3.04
N LYS A 213 12.16 3.27 -3.71
CA LYS A 213 11.96 3.81 -5.07
C LYS A 213 10.62 4.53 -5.21
N PRO A 214 10.31 5.55 -4.41
CA PRO A 214 9.02 6.23 -4.49
C PRO A 214 8.76 6.86 -5.87
N TRP A 215 9.80 7.29 -6.59
CA TRP A 215 9.71 7.85 -7.95
C TRP A 215 9.18 6.88 -9.00
N LEU A 216 9.23 5.56 -8.75
CA LEU A 216 8.67 4.56 -9.65
C LEU A 216 7.21 4.84 -10.00
N LEU A 217 6.44 5.40 -9.07
CA LEU A 217 5.02 5.71 -9.26
C LEU A 217 4.81 6.81 -10.31
N GLY A 218 5.62 7.87 -10.24
CA GLY A 218 5.64 8.94 -11.26
C GLY A 218 6.14 8.44 -12.61
N HIS A 219 7.16 7.57 -12.63
CA HIS A 219 7.67 6.95 -13.86
C HIS A 219 6.59 6.11 -14.56
N ILE A 220 5.83 5.30 -13.81
CA ILE A 220 4.72 4.52 -14.35
C ILE A 220 3.63 5.44 -14.91
N ARG A 221 3.24 6.48 -14.15
CA ARG A 221 2.23 7.45 -14.60
C ARG A 221 2.66 8.19 -15.85
N HIS A 222 3.90 8.69 -15.89
CA HIS A 222 4.44 9.37 -17.06
C HIS A 222 4.46 8.47 -18.30
N PHE A 223 4.98 7.25 -18.15
CA PHE A 223 5.01 6.28 -19.23
C PHE A 223 3.61 5.92 -19.75
N TRP A 224 2.65 5.76 -18.86
CA TRP A 224 1.25 5.50 -19.23
C TRP A 224 0.65 6.65 -20.04
N GLN A 225 0.97 7.89 -19.68
CA GLN A 225 0.42 9.08 -20.35
C GLN A 225 1.11 9.41 -21.67
N THR A 226 2.39 9.12 -21.79
CA THR A 226 3.23 9.63 -22.90
C THR A 226 3.87 8.54 -23.75
N GLY A 227 3.96 7.31 -23.25
CA GLY A 227 4.76 6.24 -23.86
C GLY A 227 6.28 6.40 -23.72
N ILE A 228 6.75 7.46 -23.04
CA ILE A 228 8.17 7.79 -22.89
C ILE A 228 8.66 7.32 -21.51
N GLU A 229 9.76 6.56 -21.48
CA GLU A 229 10.42 6.20 -20.22
C GLU A 229 11.25 7.37 -19.68
N LEU A 230 11.06 7.70 -18.41
CA LEU A 230 11.94 8.61 -17.70
C LEU A 230 13.23 7.90 -17.30
N LEU A 231 14.33 8.64 -17.29
CA LEU A 231 15.59 8.16 -16.74
C LEU A 231 15.46 7.94 -15.22
N GLU A 232 16.13 6.91 -14.71
CA GLU A 232 16.25 6.75 -13.25
C GLU A 232 16.91 7.99 -12.64
N PRO A 233 16.46 8.45 -11.47
CA PRO A 233 17.10 9.55 -10.78
C PRO A 233 18.59 9.24 -10.53
N SER A 234 19.44 10.23 -10.64
CA SER A 234 20.86 10.09 -10.29
C SER A 234 21.00 9.63 -8.83
N LEU A 235 22.11 9.00 -8.49
CA LEU A 235 22.39 8.56 -7.12
C LEU A 235 22.21 9.70 -6.10
N GLN A 236 22.62 10.91 -6.48
CA GLN A 236 22.45 12.11 -5.66
C GLN A 236 20.97 12.45 -5.42
N GLN A 237 20.14 12.39 -6.45
CA GLN A 237 18.69 12.64 -6.33
C GLN A 237 18.00 11.57 -5.48
N GLN A 238 18.42 10.29 -5.62
CA GLN A 238 17.91 9.21 -4.80
C GLN A 238 18.26 9.39 -3.32
N LEU A 239 19.48 9.86 -3.00
CA LEU A 239 19.90 10.19 -1.64
C LEU A 239 19.11 11.37 -1.06
N VAL A 240 18.86 12.42 -1.85
CA VAL A 240 18.00 13.53 -1.42
C VAL A 240 16.63 13.01 -1.03
N SER A 241 15.98 12.20 -1.87
CA SER A 241 14.67 11.59 -1.54
C SER A 241 14.73 10.71 -0.28
N ALA A 242 15.84 10.01 -0.07
CA ALA A 242 16.03 9.22 1.15
C ALA A 242 16.14 10.11 2.40
N ILE A 243 16.93 11.19 2.34
CA ILE A 243 17.11 12.14 3.44
C ILE A 243 15.78 12.80 3.80
N GLU A 244 15.02 13.28 2.81
CA GLU A 244 13.70 13.88 3.02
C GLU A 244 12.75 12.90 3.72
N HIS A 245 12.65 11.66 3.21
CA HIS A 245 11.80 10.63 3.80
C HIS A 245 12.20 10.29 5.24
N ILE A 246 13.50 10.17 5.52
CA ILE A 246 13.98 9.85 6.87
C ILE A 246 13.75 11.02 7.83
N THR A 247 13.88 12.26 7.36
CA THR A 247 13.53 13.46 8.12
C THR A 247 12.05 13.46 8.51
N GLU A 248 11.16 13.15 7.57
CA GLU A 248 9.72 13.03 7.84
C GLU A 248 9.42 11.91 8.85
N ILE A 249 10.10 10.75 8.75
CA ILE A 249 9.97 9.66 9.71
C ILE A 249 10.37 10.12 11.12
N HIS A 250 11.48 10.84 11.26
CA HIS A 250 11.92 11.34 12.55
C HIS A 250 10.93 12.35 13.14
N GLN A 251 10.40 13.26 12.33
CA GLN A 251 9.39 14.23 12.76
C GLN A 251 8.08 13.55 13.18
N PHE A 252 7.62 12.57 12.40
CA PHE A 252 6.35 11.87 12.64
C PHE A 252 6.39 10.97 13.89
N TYR A 253 7.46 10.19 14.06
CA TYR A 253 7.55 9.20 15.13
C TYR A 253 8.29 9.72 16.37
N GLY A 254 8.97 10.87 16.29
CA GLY A 254 9.73 11.51 17.36
C GLY A 254 11.06 10.83 17.66
N ALA A 255 11.79 11.41 18.61
CA ALA A 255 13.18 11.07 18.90
C ALA A 255 13.43 9.59 19.27
N PHE A 256 12.46 8.92 19.89
CA PHE A 256 12.65 7.53 20.32
C PHE A 256 12.30 6.50 19.23
N MET A 257 11.17 6.67 18.54
CA MET A 257 10.71 5.70 17.55
C MET A 257 11.19 6.00 16.14
N GLY A 258 11.41 7.27 15.81
CA GLY A 258 11.87 7.70 14.48
C GLY A 258 13.13 6.95 14.02
N PRO A 259 14.24 6.94 14.79
CA PRO A 259 15.44 6.21 14.38
C PRO A 259 15.22 4.70 14.17
N ARG A 260 14.31 4.09 14.92
CA ARG A 260 13.97 2.67 14.76
C ARG A 260 13.18 2.40 13.48
N PHE A 261 12.21 3.26 13.15
CA PHE A 261 11.43 3.13 11.91
C PHE A 261 12.27 3.46 10.67
N ALA A 262 13.18 4.44 10.77
CA ALA A 262 14.08 4.84 9.69
C ALA A 262 14.94 3.69 9.15
N ARG A 263 15.46 2.81 10.02
CA ARG A 263 16.38 1.73 9.65
C ARG A 263 15.87 0.84 8.51
N LYS A 264 14.59 0.47 8.51
CA LYS A 264 14.03 -0.36 7.44
C LYS A 264 13.93 0.39 6.11
N HIS A 265 13.53 1.68 6.15
CA HIS A 265 13.37 2.50 4.95
C HIS A 265 14.72 2.82 4.31
N VAL A 266 15.73 3.19 5.10
CA VAL A 266 17.10 3.38 4.62
C VAL A 266 17.64 2.08 4.00
N GLY A 267 17.37 0.94 4.64
CA GLY A 267 17.77 -0.35 4.08
C GLY A 267 17.24 -0.60 2.67
N TRP A 268 15.99 -0.20 2.38
CA TRP A 268 15.42 -0.31 1.03
C TRP A 268 16.01 0.69 0.05
N TYR A 269 16.30 1.93 0.48
CA TYR A 269 16.99 2.90 -0.36
C TYR A 269 18.39 2.42 -0.73
N PHE A 270 19.16 1.95 0.24
CA PHE A 270 20.53 1.45 -0.02
C PHE A 270 20.54 0.23 -0.94
N GLU A 271 19.56 -0.69 -0.77
CA GLU A 271 19.38 -1.81 -1.67
C GLU A 271 19.03 -1.35 -3.10
N SER A 272 18.13 -0.38 -3.22
CA SER A 272 17.76 0.23 -4.51
C SER A 272 18.94 0.89 -5.22
N MET A 273 19.78 1.61 -4.47
CA MET A 273 20.98 2.29 -4.95
C MET A 273 22.18 1.33 -5.15
N GLN A 274 22.03 0.05 -4.82
CA GLN A 274 23.11 -0.96 -4.86
C GLN A 274 24.34 -0.57 -4.03
N LEU A 275 24.12 0.13 -2.92
CA LEU A 275 25.19 0.51 -2.00
C LEU A 275 25.69 -0.69 -1.19
N ASP A 276 26.98 -0.65 -0.78
CA ASP A 276 27.57 -1.68 0.05
C ASP A 276 26.80 -1.86 1.35
N ARG A 277 26.65 -3.11 1.78
CA ARG A 277 25.94 -3.49 3.02
C ARG A 277 26.57 -2.88 4.28
N ILE A 278 27.84 -2.48 4.20
CA ILE A 278 28.52 -1.78 5.29
C ILE A 278 27.79 -0.49 5.70
N PHE A 279 27.32 0.30 4.71
CA PHE A 279 26.59 1.54 4.99
C PHE A 279 25.28 1.28 5.76
N ARG A 280 24.56 0.20 5.42
CA ARG A 280 23.38 -0.21 6.16
C ARG A 280 23.72 -0.62 7.60
N SER A 281 24.82 -1.33 7.80
CA SER A 281 25.27 -1.73 9.14
C SER A 281 25.64 -0.53 9.98
N GLN A 282 26.39 0.42 9.42
CA GLN A 282 26.80 1.66 10.07
C GLN A 282 25.56 2.49 10.45
N PHE A 283 24.62 2.72 9.51
CA PHE A 283 23.39 3.46 9.78
C PHE A 283 22.55 2.81 10.89
N ASN A 284 22.43 1.48 10.90
CA ASN A 284 21.65 0.76 11.90
C ASN A 284 22.23 0.84 13.33
N ALA A 285 23.53 1.12 13.47
CA ALA A 285 24.19 1.32 14.76
C ALA A 285 23.84 2.67 15.41
N LEU A 286 23.48 3.68 14.60
CA LEU A 286 23.15 5.04 15.06
C LEU A 286 21.86 5.04 15.88
N GLN A 287 21.84 5.80 16.96
CA GLN A 287 20.74 5.78 17.94
C GLN A 287 19.84 7.00 17.87
N THR A 288 20.33 8.12 17.38
CA THR A 288 19.61 9.39 17.34
C THR A 288 19.25 9.81 15.91
N ALA A 289 18.25 10.68 15.80
CA ALA A 289 17.84 11.27 14.51
C ALA A 289 18.97 12.09 13.87
N ASN A 290 19.69 12.88 14.69
CA ASN A 290 20.77 13.73 14.20
C ASN A 290 21.91 12.88 13.63
N GLU A 291 22.41 11.89 14.38
CA GLU A 291 23.45 10.96 13.89
C GLU A 291 23.06 10.30 12.55
N GLN A 292 21.79 9.90 12.41
CA GLN A 292 21.29 9.28 11.18
C GLN A 292 21.25 10.26 9.99
N LEU A 293 20.83 11.50 10.23
CA LEU A 293 20.80 12.53 9.17
C LEU A 293 22.21 12.99 8.80
N ASP A 294 23.10 13.18 9.79
CA ASP A 294 24.51 13.55 9.54
C ASP A 294 25.19 12.47 8.68
N PHE A 295 25.02 11.20 9.03
CA PHE A 295 25.52 10.08 8.25
C PHE A 295 25.05 10.10 6.78
N LEU A 296 23.76 10.33 6.55
CA LEU A 296 23.20 10.39 5.20
C LEU A 296 23.74 11.59 4.40
N ASN A 297 23.91 12.74 5.06
CA ASN A 297 24.47 13.94 4.45
C ASN A 297 25.96 13.75 4.08
N GLU A 298 26.76 13.18 4.98
CA GLU A 298 28.18 12.84 4.72
C GLU A 298 28.31 11.83 3.56
N LEU A 299 27.47 10.80 3.55
CA LEU A 299 27.43 9.84 2.45
C LEU A 299 27.09 10.53 1.12
N SER A 300 26.13 11.44 1.12
CA SER A 300 25.75 12.22 -0.06
C SER A 300 26.91 13.05 -0.59
N LEU A 301 27.66 13.72 0.28
CA LEU A 301 28.85 14.50 -0.09
C LEU A 301 29.97 13.60 -0.63
N SER A 302 30.24 12.48 0.02
CA SER A 302 31.30 11.56 -0.38
C SER A 302 31.07 10.92 -1.75
N LEU A 303 29.81 10.59 -2.08
CA LEU A 303 29.45 10.01 -3.36
C LEU A 303 29.46 11.06 -4.49
N LYS A 304 29.12 12.33 -4.18
CA LYS A 304 29.24 13.43 -5.13
C LYS A 304 30.69 13.66 -5.54
N ALA A 305 31.63 13.62 -4.59
CA ALA A 305 33.05 13.81 -4.85
C ALA A 305 33.69 12.69 -5.71
N LYS A 306 33.09 11.49 -5.74
CA LYS A 306 33.59 10.36 -6.58
C LYS A 306 33.11 10.42 -8.03
N VAL A 307 32.10 11.22 -8.34
CA VAL A 307 31.49 11.34 -9.68
C VAL A 307 31.98 12.61 -10.40
N ALA A 308 32.56 13.56 -9.68
CA ALA A 308 33.22 14.75 -10.20
C ALA A 308 34.69 14.46 -10.55
#